data_e7e30907250178e976a57a55f2386bbb
#
_entry.id   e7e30907250178e976a57a55f2386bbb
#
_cell.length_a   1.000
_cell.length_b   1.000
_cell.length_c   1.000
_cell.angle_alpha   90.00
_cell.angle_beta   90.00
_cell.angle_gamma   90.00
#
_symmetry.space_group_name_H-M   'P 1'
#
loop_
_entity.id
_entity.type
_entity.pdbx_description
1 polymer ?
#
loop_
_entity_poly.entity_id
_entity_poly.type
_entity_poly.pdbx_seq_one_letter_code
_entity_poly.pdbx_strand_id
1 'polypeptide(L)'
;MAEIAIVGGGPSGSMCGARLAHAGHSVRIFDEHLAWEKPCGGGLTHKAIQRFPFLLDNTYPKKLIHSIDLIASNEQRATLDMPHPIVIYSRTALNGLLLDRAREAGCEVRRSHIVSVDTSATKPR
;
A
#
# COMPACT_ATOMS: atom_id res chain seq x y z
N MET A 1 13.84 -5.47 21.28
CA MET A 1 13.53 -6.08 19.97
C MET A 1 12.42 -7.11 20.14
N ALA A 2 11.39 -7.06 19.32
CA ALA A 2 10.31 -8.04 19.29
C ALA A 2 10.29 -8.79 17.96
N GLU A 3 9.81 -10.03 17.96
CA GLU A 3 9.43 -10.77 16.75
C GLU A 3 7.95 -10.47 16.46
N ILE A 4 7.66 -9.98 15.26
CA ILE A 4 6.33 -9.52 14.87
C ILE A 4 5.90 -10.22 13.59
N ALA A 5 4.71 -10.83 13.62
CA ALA A 5 4.04 -11.38 12.45
C ALA A 5 2.92 -10.42 12.02
N ILE A 6 2.90 -10.07 10.74
CA ILE A 6 1.85 -9.27 10.11
C ILE A 6 1.11 -10.16 9.11
N VAL A 7 -0.19 -10.31 9.28
CA VAL A 7 -1.05 -11.03 8.35
C VAL A 7 -1.73 -10.01 7.43
N GLY A 8 -1.37 -10.07 6.15
CA GLY A 8 -1.81 -9.13 5.11
C GLY A 8 -0.71 -8.18 4.65
N GLY A 9 -0.22 -8.35 3.42
CA GLY A 9 0.81 -7.55 2.75
C GLY A 9 0.25 -6.41 1.90
N GLY A 10 -0.96 -5.95 2.19
CA GLY A 10 -1.54 -4.75 1.56
C GLY A 10 -0.88 -3.46 2.04
N PRO A 11 -1.37 -2.28 1.62
CA PRO A 11 -0.76 -1.00 1.96
C PRO A 11 -0.53 -0.80 3.47
N SER A 12 -1.50 -1.15 4.30
CA SER A 12 -1.39 -1.00 5.76
C SER A 12 -0.34 -1.94 6.36
N GLY A 13 -0.36 -3.24 5.98
CA GLY A 13 0.58 -4.22 6.51
C GLY A 13 2.01 -3.94 6.08
N SER A 14 2.23 -3.58 4.82
CA SER A 14 3.54 -3.22 4.29
C SER A 14 4.12 -1.98 4.97
N MET A 15 3.31 -0.93 5.15
CA MET A 15 3.73 0.30 5.83
C MET A 15 3.99 0.06 7.32
N CYS A 16 3.13 -0.72 7.98
CA CYS A 16 3.33 -1.10 9.37
C CYS A 16 4.64 -1.88 9.54
N GLY A 17 4.86 -2.89 8.69
CA GLY A 17 6.06 -3.70 8.71
C GLY A 17 7.33 -2.89 8.53
N ALA A 18 7.36 -2.03 7.50
CA ALA A 18 8.51 -1.15 7.25
C ALA A 18 8.84 -0.28 8.47
N ARG A 19 7.83 0.31 9.11
CA ARG A 19 8.04 1.17 10.29
C ARG A 19 8.53 0.39 11.49
N LEU A 20 8.00 -0.79 11.73
CA LEU A 20 8.44 -1.66 12.83
C LEU A 20 9.86 -2.18 12.62
N ALA A 21 10.21 -2.55 11.39
CA ALA A 21 11.57 -2.96 11.05
C ALA A 21 12.57 -1.81 11.24
N HIS A 22 12.25 -0.59 10.81
CA HIS A 22 13.07 0.59 11.09
C HIS A 22 13.20 0.91 12.59
N ALA A 23 12.20 0.53 13.40
CA ALA A 23 12.29 0.63 14.86
C ALA A 23 13.09 -0.50 15.53
N GLY A 24 13.72 -1.38 14.75
CA GLY A 24 14.61 -2.43 15.23
C GLY A 24 13.91 -3.74 15.61
N HIS A 25 12.67 -3.95 15.15
CA HIS A 25 11.96 -5.22 15.36
C HIS A 25 12.22 -6.21 14.23
N SER A 26 12.17 -7.51 14.54
CA SER A 26 12.17 -8.58 13.54
C SER A 26 10.75 -8.78 13.00
N VAL A 27 10.51 -8.47 11.73
CA VAL A 27 9.17 -8.42 11.15
C VAL A 27 9.03 -9.43 10.01
N ARG A 28 7.97 -10.25 10.06
CA ARG A 28 7.54 -11.13 8.97
C ARG A 28 6.15 -10.72 8.50
N ILE A 29 6.00 -10.56 7.20
CA ILE A 29 4.72 -10.23 6.55
C ILE A 29 4.27 -11.46 5.77
N PHE A 30 3.05 -11.91 6.03
CA PHE A 30 2.42 -13.05 5.35
C PHE A 30 1.23 -12.57 4.53
N ASP A 31 1.18 -12.93 3.25
CA ASP A 31 0.05 -12.63 2.36
C ASP A 31 -0.05 -13.71 1.28
N GLU A 32 -1.27 -14.11 0.96
CA GLU A 32 -1.53 -15.13 -0.05
C GLU A 32 -1.26 -14.62 -1.46
N HIS A 33 -1.56 -13.34 -1.72
CA HIS A 33 -1.58 -12.74 -3.05
C HIS A 33 -0.75 -11.46 -3.11
N LEU A 34 0.53 -11.55 -2.82
CA LEU A 34 1.46 -10.41 -2.81
C LEU A 34 1.33 -9.54 -4.09
N ALA A 35 1.10 -8.24 -3.90
CA ALA A 35 1.05 -7.25 -4.98
C ALA A 35 0.08 -7.60 -6.13
N TRP A 36 -1.09 -8.12 -5.84
CA TRP A 36 -2.09 -8.45 -6.84
C TRP A 36 -3.04 -7.28 -7.14
N GLU A 37 -3.68 -7.33 -8.32
CA GLU A 37 -4.64 -6.31 -8.71
C GLU A 37 -5.96 -6.50 -7.97
N LYS A 38 -6.41 -5.46 -7.27
CA LYS A 38 -7.71 -5.41 -6.59
C LYS A 38 -8.66 -4.48 -7.33
N PRO A 39 -9.98 -4.71 -7.31
CA PRO A 39 -10.96 -3.78 -7.87
C PRO A 39 -11.06 -2.49 -7.02
N CYS A 40 -10.03 -1.68 -7.10
CA CYS A 40 -9.91 -0.41 -6.36
C CYS A 40 -9.07 0.56 -7.19
N GLY A 41 -9.53 1.78 -7.35
CA GLY A 41 -8.93 2.76 -8.24
C GLY A 41 -7.50 3.21 -7.95
N GLY A 42 -6.86 2.77 -6.86
CA GLY A 42 -5.47 3.11 -6.56
C GLY A 42 -5.16 4.61 -6.47
N GLY A 43 -6.18 5.43 -6.28
CA GLY A 43 -6.06 6.88 -6.25
C GLY A 43 -5.50 7.39 -4.92
N LEU A 44 -4.50 8.26 -5.00
CA LEU A 44 -3.86 8.90 -3.86
C LEU A 44 -4.07 10.40 -3.93
N THR A 45 -4.58 10.96 -2.85
CA THR A 45 -4.81 12.40 -2.73
C THR A 45 -3.51 13.17 -2.51
N HIS A 46 -3.52 14.47 -2.79
CA HIS A 46 -2.39 15.35 -2.49
C HIS A 46 -1.95 15.27 -1.02
N LYS A 47 -2.88 15.17 -0.09
CA LYS A 47 -2.58 15.01 1.34
C LYS A 47 -1.76 13.74 1.64
N ALA A 48 -2.06 12.63 0.95
CA ALA A 48 -1.29 11.39 1.09
C ALA A 48 0.14 11.58 0.56
N ILE A 49 0.29 12.26 -0.58
CA ILE A 49 1.60 12.56 -1.17
C ILE A 49 2.42 13.49 -0.28
N GLN A 50 1.81 14.52 0.29
CA GLN A 50 2.51 15.42 1.24
C GLN A 50 3.03 14.66 2.46
N ARG A 51 2.25 13.72 2.99
CA ARG A 51 2.64 12.91 4.15
C ARG A 51 3.67 11.84 3.80
N PHE A 52 3.63 11.32 2.58
CA PHE A 52 4.47 10.24 2.10
C PHE A 52 5.02 10.57 0.70
N PRO A 53 6.01 11.48 0.59
CA PRO A 53 6.54 11.95 -0.69
C PRO A 53 7.06 10.83 -1.60
N PHE A 54 7.54 9.73 -1.04
CA PHE A 54 7.98 8.56 -1.80
C PHE A 54 6.89 7.95 -2.68
N LEU A 55 5.61 8.21 -2.39
CA LEU A 55 4.49 7.78 -3.24
C LEU A 55 4.44 8.52 -4.59
N LEU A 56 5.14 9.62 -4.72
CA LEU A 56 5.33 10.34 -5.99
C LEU A 56 6.73 10.12 -6.55
N ASP A 57 7.74 10.20 -5.70
CA ASP A 57 9.15 10.14 -6.05
C ASP A 57 9.62 8.67 -6.08
N ASN A 58 9.29 7.98 -7.16
CA ASN A 58 9.68 6.59 -7.43
C ASN A 58 9.50 6.25 -8.92
N THR A 59 10.04 5.11 -9.34
CA THR A 59 10.03 4.63 -10.73
C THR A 59 8.84 3.75 -11.10
N TYR A 60 7.95 3.43 -10.15
CA TYR A 60 6.76 2.62 -10.42
C TYR A 60 5.78 3.35 -11.33
N PRO A 61 5.11 2.63 -12.26
CA PRO A 61 4.17 3.23 -13.20
C PRO A 61 2.96 3.85 -12.46
N LYS A 62 2.66 5.10 -12.79
CA LYS A 62 1.56 5.88 -12.22
C LYS A 62 1.09 6.93 -13.20
N LYS A 63 -0.14 7.42 -13.01
CA LYS A 63 -0.68 8.57 -13.75
C LYS A 63 -0.96 9.73 -12.80
N LEU A 64 -0.73 10.95 -13.30
CA LEU A 64 -1.11 12.20 -12.64
C LEU A 64 -2.37 12.72 -13.31
N ILE A 65 -3.43 12.91 -12.55
CA ILE A 65 -4.72 13.43 -13.02
C ILE A 65 -4.85 14.88 -12.56
N HIS A 66 -4.91 15.79 -13.51
CA HIS A 66 -4.98 17.23 -13.26
C HIS A 66 -6.39 17.79 -13.38
N SER A 67 -7.31 17.08 -14.06
CA SER A 67 -8.70 17.49 -14.21
C SER A 67 -9.65 16.30 -14.16
N ILE A 68 -10.87 16.53 -13.73
CA ILE A 68 -11.94 15.53 -13.65
C ILE A 68 -13.19 16.07 -14.32
N ASP A 69 -13.78 15.28 -15.20
CA ASP A 69 -15.09 15.57 -15.78
C ASP A 69 -16.20 14.91 -14.94
N LEU A 70 -17.13 15.71 -14.50
CA LEU A 70 -18.38 15.26 -13.91
C LEU A 70 -19.46 15.26 -14.99
N ILE A 71 -20.08 14.11 -15.22
CA ILE A 71 -21.13 13.94 -16.23
C ILE A 71 -22.41 13.53 -15.51
N ALA A 72 -23.44 14.35 -15.62
CA ALA A 72 -24.76 14.06 -15.06
C ALA A 72 -25.56 13.13 -15.99
N SER A 73 -26.63 12.53 -15.46
CA SER A 73 -27.51 11.63 -16.23
C SER A 73 -28.19 12.30 -17.44
N ASN A 74 -28.33 13.63 -17.45
CA ASN A 74 -28.83 14.44 -18.55
C ASN A 74 -27.74 14.93 -19.51
N GLU A 75 -26.55 14.27 -19.47
CA GLU A 75 -25.36 14.59 -20.30
C GLU A 75 -24.71 15.95 -20.03
N GLN A 76 -25.19 16.70 -19.06
CA GLN A 76 -24.49 17.93 -18.63
C GLN A 76 -23.12 17.56 -18.07
N ARG A 77 -22.12 18.35 -18.47
CA ARG A 77 -20.70 18.13 -18.09
C ARG A 77 -20.17 19.34 -17.35
N ALA A 78 -19.42 19.09 -16.29
CA ALA A 78 -18.60 20.07 -15.61
C ALA A 78 -17.18 19.54 -15.45
N THR A 79 -16.19 20.31 -15.89
CA THR A 79 -14.77 19.98 -15.71
C THR A 79 -14.26 20.68 -14.46
N LEU A 80 -13.63 19.92 -13.56
CA LEU A 80 -12.95 20.43 -12.37
C LEU A 80 -11.44 20.32 -12.57
N ASP A 81 -10.77 21.45 -12.60
CA ASP A 81 -9.31 21.48 -12.56
C ASP A 81 -8.81 21.30 -11.13
N MET A 82 -7.87 20.40 -10.97
CA MET A 82 -7.32 20.05 -9.66
C MET A 82 -6.11 20.95 -9.38
N PRO A 83 -6.10 21.73 -8.27
CA PRO A 83 -4.94 22.56 -7.91
C PRO A 83 -3.70 21.73 -7.63
N HIS A 84 -3.90 20.46 -7.23
CA HIS A 84 -2.88 19.45 -7.05
C HIS A 84 -3.33 18.15 -7.70
N PRO A 85 -2.46 17.43 -8.43
CA PRO A 85 -2.85 16.21 -9.10
C PRO A 85 -3.23 15.10 -8.12
N ILE A 86 -4.18 14.26 -8.54
CA ILE A 86 -4.40 12.95 -7.94
C ILE A 86 -3.43 11.98 -8.61
N VAL A 87 -2.73 11.20 -7.81
CA VAL A 87 -1.81 10.16 -8.31
C VAL A 87 -2.58 8.84 -8.39
N ILE A 88 -2.62 8.23 -9.56
CA ILE A 88 -3.31 6.95 -9.79
C ILE A 88 -2.28 5.86 -10.05
N TYR A 89 -2.34 4.80 -9.28
CA TYR A 89 -1.59 3.56 -9.45
C TYR A 89 -2.51 2.40 -9.81
N SER A 90 -2.00 1.40 -10.55
CA SER A 90 -2.57 0.06 -10.43
C SER A 90 -2.31 -0.46 -9.01
N ARG A 91 -3.17 -1.33 -8.51
CA ARG A 91 -2.96 -1.90 -7.16
C ARG A 91 -1.73 -2.79 -7.12
N THR A 92 -1.41 -3.47 -8.21
CA THR A 92 -0.16 -4.23 -8.34
C THR A 92 1.06 -3.33 -8.19
N ALA A 93 1.10 -2.19 -8.85
CA ALA A 93 2.22 -1.25 -8.76
C ALA A 93 2.34 -0.63 -7.36
N LEU A 94 1.23 -0.15 -6.79
CA LEU A 94 1.21 0.45 -5.45
C LEU A 94 1.61 -0.55 -4.36
N ASN A 95 1.02 -1.74 -4.38
CA ASN A 95 1.33 -2.77 -3.40
C ASN A 95 2.76 -3.30 -3.57
N GLY A 96 3.24 -3.40 -4.81
CA GLY A 96 4.63 -3.76 -5.12
C GLY A 96 5.61 -2.75 -4.51
N LEU A 97 5.42 -1.46 -4.77
CA LEU A 97 6.21 -0.38 -4.18
C LEU A 97 6.29 -0.48 -2.65
N LEU A 98 5.14 -0.68 -1.99
CA LEU A 98 5.08 -0.73 -0.53
C LEU A 98 5.72 -1.99 0.06
N LEU A 99 5.57 -3.14 -0.61
CA LEU A 99 6.22 -4.39 -0.21
C LEU A 99 7.74 -4.33 -0.41
N ASP A 100 8.22 -3.71 -1.50
CA ASP A 100 9.65 -3.55 -1.72
C ASP A 100 10.27 -2.64 -0.66
N ARG A 101 9.60 -1.56 -0.29
CA ARG A 101 10.03 -0.72 0.85
C ARG A 101 10.04 -1.49 2.18
N ALA A 102 9.10 -2.39 2.40
CA ALA A 102 9.12 -3.24 3.59
C ALA A 102 10.32 -4.21 3.58
N ARG A 103 10.66 -4.79 2.42
CA ARG A 103 11.85 -5.63 2.25
C ARG A 103 13.14 -4.84 2.48
N GLU A 104 13.25 -3.66 1.89
CA GLU A 104 14.39 -2.74 2.07
C GLU A 104 14.58 -2.34 3.54
N ALA A 105 13.49 -2.21 4.29
CA ALA A 105 13.52 -1.96 5.73
C ALA A 105 13.93 -3.17 6.57
N GLY A 106 14.04 -4.37 5.96
CA GLY A 106 14.44 -5.61 6.62
C GLY A 106 13.30 -6.56 6.96
N CYS A 107 12.07 -6.33 6.45
CA CYS A 107 10.98 -7.28 6.62
C CYS A 107 11.19 -8.54 5.79
N GLU A 108 10.95 -9.70 6.39
CA GLU A 108 10.78 -10.94 5.65
C GLU A 108 9.36 -11.01 5.09
N VAL A 109 9.20 -11.04 3.75
CA VAL A 109 7.89 -11.13 3.10
C VAL A 109 7.68 -12.52 2.56
N ARG A 110 6.65 -13.20 3.04
CA ARG A 110 6.30 -14.58 2.66
C ARG A 110 4.95 -14.64 1.97
N ARG A 111 4.91 -15.31 0.82
CA ARG A 111 3.65 -15.70 0.19
C ARG A 111 3.11 -16.93 0.90
N SER A 112 2.07 -16.72 1.71
CA SER A 112 1.48 -17.79 2.52
C SER A 112 0.05 -17.45 2.91
N HIS A 113 -0.82 -18.45 2.88
CA HIS A 113 -2.18 -18.36 3.41
C HIS A 113 -2.18 -18.72 4.89
N ILE A 114 -2.57 -17.79 5.74
CA ILE A 114 -2.67 -18.02 7.19
C ILE A 114 -4.08 -18.48 7.52
N VAL A 115 -4.20 -19.68 8.03
CA VAL A 115 -5.50 -20.32 8.37
C VAL A 115 -5.89 -20.15 9.83
N SER A 116 -4.91 -20.02 10.71
CA SER A 116 -5.15 -19.82 12.15
C SER A 116 -3.95 -19.20 12.85
N VAL A 117 -4.18 -18.63 14.02
CA VAL A 117 -3.15 -18.13 14.92
C VAL A 117 -3.36 -18.78 16.28
N ASP A 118 -2.38 -19.53 16.75
CA ASP A 118 -2.41 -20.10 18.10
C ASP A 118 -1.77 -19.12 19.09
N THR A 119 -2.58 -18.63 20.03
CA THR A 119 -2.18 -17.68 21.08
C THR A 119 -1.96 -18.37 22.43
N SER A 120 -2.13 -19.68 22.54
CA SER A 120 -1.97 -20.43 23.79
C SER A 120 -0.49 -20.63 24.19
N ALA A 121 0.43 -20.49 23.24
CA ALA A 121 1.86 -20.60 23.49
C ALA A 121 2.48 -19.24 23.85
N THR A 122 3.63 -19.26 24.53
CA THR A 122 4.40 -18.05 24.88
C THR A 122 4.80 -17.23 23.65
N LYS A 123 4.89 -17.88 22.47
CA LYS A 123 5.01 -17.24 21.15
C LYS A 123 3.90 -17.76 20.23
N PRO A 124 3.18 -16.91 19.52
CA PRO A 124 2.16 -17.33 18.53
C PRO A 124 2.77 -18.23 17.46
N ARG A 125 2.05 -19.25 17.06
CA ARG A 125 2.43 -20.22 16.02
C ARG A 125 1.48 -20.15 14.82
#